data_53026fd9087965145eb4d60f3acaf8b1
#
_entry.id   53026fd9087965145eb4d60f3acaf8b1
#
_cell.length_a   1.000
_cell.length_b   1.000
_cell.length_c   1.000
_cell.angle_alpha   90.00
_cell.angle_beta   90.00
_cell.angle_gamma   90.00
#
_symmetry.space_group_name_H-M   'P 1'
#
loop_
_entity.id
_entity.type
_entity.pdbx_description
1 polymer ?
#
loop_
_entity_poly.entity_id
_entity_poly.type
_entity_poly.pdbx_seq_one_letter_code
_entity_poly.pdbx_strand_id
1 'polypeptide(L)'
;LQVSQATYDRGKELFHKGSISKADLAQLESQVGSDKYQLVISESSLRDYKLQLKQLLELDGTEEMDLVLPEFADEHVLQPLPAQEDVYQQALASRPEIQSSKLSIENSKLDISVAKAGYLPTISLSASTGSMTNSASDNSWSKQMKYGWNNMIGLNINIPIFDNRQNKSAVQKARLQYDSSLLDLINKQKELYKNIESLWLDATNAQEQYAAAESKLKSSQASYEMVSEQFNLSLIHI
;
A
#
# COMPACT_ATOMS: atom_id res chain seq x y z
N LEU A 1 9.52 -7.78 33.70
CA LEU A 1 10.31 -7.00 34.64
C LEU A 1 9.79 -7.09 36.07
N GLN A 2 8.47 -6.91 36.35
CA GLN A 2 7.92 -7.01 37.73
C GLN A 2 8.20 -8.37 38.35
N VAL A 3 7.97 -9.45 37.63
CA VAL A 3 8.19 -10.82 38.12
C VAL A 3 9.68 -11.09 38.37
N SER A 4 10.55 -10.70 37.43
CA SER A 4 12.01 -10.89 37.61
C SER A 4 12.56 -10.06 38.75
N GLN A 5 12.06 -8.84 38.96
CA GLN A 5 12.44 -8.01 40.09
C GLN A 5 12.01 -8.65 41.46
N ALA A 6 10.76 -9.12 41.53
CA ALA A 6 10.26 -9.80 42.72
C ALA A 6 11.06 -11.09 43.01
N THR A 7 11.43 -11.85 41.96
CA THR A 7 12.26 -13.04 42.10
C THR A 7 13.67 -12.71 42.58
N TYR A 8 14.27 -11.64 42.07
CA TYR A 8 15.58 -11.16 42.53
C TYR A 8 15.55 -10.69 43.97
N ASP A 9 14.52 -9.92 44.36
CA ASP A 9 14.38 -9.43 45.75
C ASP A 9 14.22 -10.60 46.77
N ARG A 10 13.42 -11.62 46.38
CA ARG A 10 13.35 -12.88 47.13
C ARG A 10 14.69 -13.63 47.14
N GLY A 11 15.41 -13.65 46.03
CA GLY A 11 16.76 -14.25 45.92
C GLY A 11 17.73 -13.57 46.89
N LYS A 12 17.68 -12.24 47.07
CA LYS A 12 18.50 -11.53 48.05
C LYS A 12 18.26 -12.04 49.49
N GLU A 13 16.98 -12.21 49.82
CA GLU A 13 16.64 -12.73 51.17
C GLU A 13 17.14 -14.16 51.40
N LEU A 14 17.00 -15.01 50.37
CA LEU A 14 17.52 -16.39 50.44
C LEU A 14 19.03 -16.44 50.49
N PHE A 15 19.74 -15.54 49.79
CA PHE A 15 21.19 -15.41 49.89
C PHE A 15 21.64 -14.98 51.29
N HIS A 16 20.98 -14.00 51.89
CA HIS A 16 21.28 -13.58 53.26
C HIS A 16 21.04 -14.69 54.29
N LYS A 17 20.13 -15.61 53.99
CA LYS A 17 19.88 -16.81 54.84
C LYS A 17 20.80 -17.99 54.50
N GLY A 18 21.71 -17.82 53.52
CA GLY A 18 22.65 -18.88 53.05
C GLY A 18 22.00 -19.98 52.23
N SER A 19 20.77 -19.78 51.72
CA SER A 19 19.99 -20.80 51.03
C SER A 19 20.28 -20.86 49.51
N ILE A 20 20.89 -19.83 48.95
CA ILE A 20 21.32 -19.79 47.53
C ILE A 20 22.76 -19.29 47.43
N SER A 21 23.44 -19.64 46.33
CA SER A 21 24.81 -19.22 46.06
C SER A 21 24.88 -17.78 45.52
N LYS A 22 26.08 -17.18 45.65
CA LYS A 22 26.35 -15.87 45.04
C LYS A 22 26.17 -15.90 43.48
N ALA A 23 26.45 -17.07 42.86
CA ALA A 23 26.30 -17.28 41.44
C ALA A 23 24.81 -17.22 41.04
N ASP A 24 23.95 -17.89 41.81
CA ASP A 24 22.49 -17.87 41.57
C ASP A 24 21.91 -16.45 41.72
N LEU A 25 22.34 -15.69 42.74
CA LEU A 25 21.93 -14.31 42.92
C LEU A 25 22.37 -13.45 41.73
N ALA A 26 23.60 -13.59 41.24
CA ALA A 26 24.10 -12.87 40.09
C ALA A 26 23.34 -13.22 38.79
N GLN A 27 22.87 -14.46 38.66
CA GLN A 27 22.04 -14.89 37.55
C GLN A 27 20.65 -14.18 37.57
N LEU A 28 20.05 -14.11 38.77
CA LEU A 28 18.75 -13.38 38.96
C LEU A 28 18.93 -11.88 38.63
N GLU A 29 20.04 -11.27 39.07
CA GLU A 29 20.35 -9.88 38.78
C GLU A 29 20.55 -9.66 37.26
N SER A 30 21.24 -10.56 36.58
CA SER A 30 21.41 -10.55 35.12
C SER A 30 20.08 -10.64 34.38
N GLN A 31 19.13 -11.46 34.89
CA GLN A 31 17.79 -11.58 34.30
C GLN A 31 17.02 -10.26 34.41
N VAL A 32 17.06 -9.59 35.58
CA VAL A 32 16.45 -8.25 35.74
C VAL A 32 17.05 -7.24 34.77
N GLY A 33 18.38 -7.27 34.60
CA GLY A 33 19.08 -6.41 33.65
C GLY A 33 18.61 -6.65 32.21
N SER A 34 18.47 -7.91 31.80
CA SER A 34 17.99 -8.31 30.49
C SER A 34 16.55 -7.86 30.24
N ASP A 35 15.66 -8.07 31.21
CA ASP A 35 14.26 -7.67 31.10
C ASP A 35 14.11 -6.15 31.06
N LYS A 36 14.91 -5.40 31.81
CA LYS A 36 14.94 -3.94 31.76
C LYS A 36 15.43 -3.43 30.41
N TYR A 37 16.45 -4.05 29.85
CA TYR A 37 16.93 -3.73 28.51
C TYR A 37 15.82 -3.96 27.46
N GLN A 38 15.12 -5.09 27.53
CA GLN A 38 14.03 -5.40 26.62
C GLN A 38 12.87 -4.42 26.76
N LEU A 39 12.56 -3.97 27.99
CA LEU A 39 11.54 -2.95 28.22
C LEU A 39 11.90 -1.63 27.52
N VAL A 40 13.15 -1.16 27.70
CA VAL A 40 13.63 0.08 27.07
C VAL A 40 13.55 0.00 25.53
N ILE A 41 13.91 -1.15 24.93
CA ILE A 41 13.77 -1.36 23.49
C ILE A 41 12.30 -1.27 23.08
N SER A 42 11.41 -1.93 23.80
CA SER A 42 9.98 -1.95 23.47
C SER A 42 9.35 -0.57 23.58
N GLU A 43 9.70 0.20 24.62
CA GLU A 43 9.26 1.59 24.78
C GLU A 43 9.80 2.51 23.69
N SER A 44 11.06 2.31 23.29
CA SER A 44 11.66 3.05 22.17
C SER A 44 10.94 2.76 20.86
N SER A 45 10.69 1.49 20.58
CA SER A 45 9.94 1.07 19.39
C SER A 45 8.52 1.63 19.37
N LEU A 46 7.84 1.64 20.52
CA LEU A 46 6.50 2.24 20.63
C LEU A 46 6.52 3.74 20.30
N ARG A 47 7.51 4.47 20.83
CA ARG A 47 7.67 5.90 20.51
C ARG A 47 7.94 6.13 19.04
N ASP A 48 8.80 5.32 18.44
CA ASP A 48 9.10 5.41 17.01
C ASP A 48 7.87 5.14 16.14
N TYR A 49 7.11 4.08 16.42
CA TYR A 49 5.85 3.81 15.69
C TYR A 49 4.80 4.91 15.90
N LYS A 50 4.68 5.46 17.11
CA LYS A 50 3.80 6.62 17.34
C LYS A 50 4.24 7.84 16.52
N LEU A 51 5.55 8.09 16.39
CA LEU A 51 6.09 9.17 15.58
C LEU A 51 5.80 8.95 14.09
N GLN A 52 6.02 7.73 13.58
CA GLN A 52 5.69 7.37 12.20
C GLN A 52 4.20 7.55 11.89
N LEU A 53 3.33 7.17 12.83
CA LEU A 53 1.89 7.36 12.68
C LEU A 53 1.49 8.84 12.68
N LYS A 54 2.08 9.66 13.55
CA LYS A 54 1.89 11.13 13.52
C LYS A 54 2.30 11.72 12.19
N GLN A 55 3.45 11.29 11.65
CA GLN A 55 3.93 11.74 10.35
C GLN A 55 2.95 11.36 9.23
N LEU A 56 2.40 10.15 9.24
CA LEU A 56 1.40 9.69 8.27
C LEU A 56 0.09 10.48 8.35
N LEU A 57 -0.29 10.92 9.56
CA LEU A 57 -1.50 11.69 9.80
C LEU A 57 -1.27 13.21 9.67
N GLU A 58 -0.04 13.63 9.31
CA GLU A 58 0.35 15.05 9.22
C GLU A 58 0.09 15.84 10.53
N LEU A 59 0.18 15.16 11.69
CA LEU A 59 0.03 15.79 13.01
C LEU A 59 1.33 16.45 13.46
N ASP A 60 1.22 17.56 14.19
CA ASP A 60 2.38 18.20 14.81
C ASP A 60 3.06 17.26 15.81
N GLY A 61 4.39 17.16 15.75
CA GLY A 61 5.19 16.24 16.58
C GLY A 61 5.06 16.46 18.09
N THR A 62 4.58 17.64 18.51
CA THR A 62 4.40 18.05 19.91
C THR A 62 3.07 17.59 20.51
N GLU A 63 2.08 17.20 19.69
CA GLU A 63 0.79 16.71 20.20
C GLU A 63 0.93 15.34 20.85
N GLU A 64 0.36 15.15 22.03
CA GLU A 64 0.21 13.83 22.65
C GLU A 64 -0.86 13.03 21.88
N MET A 65 -0.51 11.81 21.51
CA MET A 65 -1.42 10.91 20.81
C MET A 65 -1.60 9.63 21.62
N ASP A 66 -2.85 9.37 22.00
CA ASP A 66 -3.25 8.09 22.59
C ASP A 66 -3.91 7.22 21.51
N LEU A 67 -3.56 5.93 21.55
CA LEU A 67 -4.10 4.93 20.65
C LEU A 67 -5.21 4.16 21.39
N VAL A 68 -6.42 4.30 20.88
CA VAL A 68 -7.54 3.44 21.30
C VAL A 68 -7.44 2.15 20.48
N LEU A 69 -7.09 1.05 21.13
CA LEU A 69 -7.10 -0.26 20.50
C LEU A 69 -8.57 -0.72 20.40
N PRO A 70 -9.04 -1.06 19.19
CA PRO A 70 -10.36 -1.64 19.06
C PRO A 70 -10.40 -2.99 19.80
N GLU A 71 -11.46 -3.21 20.59
CA GLU A 71 -11.75 -4.54 21.11
C GLU A 71 -12.22 -5.42 19.96
N PHE A 72 -11.37 -6.36 19.55
CA PHE A 72 -11.78 -7.38 18.59
C PHE A 72 -12.61 -8.42 19.32
N ALA A 73 -13.88 -8.54 18.93
CA ALA A 73 -14.70 -9.65 19.39
C ALA A 73 -14.18 -10.95 18.76
N ASP A 74 -13.72 -11.88 19.59
CA ASP A 74 -13.20 -13.19 19.15
C ASP A 74 -14.26 -14.04 18.44
N GLU A 75 -15.54 -13.69 18.58
CA GLU A 75 -16.69 -14.43 18.04
C GLU A 75 -16.68 -14.64 16.51
N HIS A 76 -15.95 -13.77 15.77
CA HIS A 76 -15.93 -13.82 14.31
C HIS A 76 -14.64 -14.42 13.73
N VAL A 77 -13.61 -14.66 14.54
CA VAL A 77 -12.29 -15.09 14.07
C VAL A 77 -12.33 -16.46 13.40
N LEU A 78 -13.15 -17.38 13.92
CA LEU A 78 -13.27 -18.75 13.42
C LEU A 78 -14.47 -18.97 12.45
N GLN A 79 -15.08 -17.89 11.95
CA GLN A 79 -16.10 -18.04 10.92
C GLN A 79 -15.50 -18.59 9.62
N PRO A 80 -16.27 -19.46 8.89
CA PRO A 80 -15.78 -20.01 7.64
C PRO A 80 -15.53 -18.91 6.61
N LEU A 81 -14.35 -18.96 5.99
CA LEU A 81 -13.98 -18.04 4.92
C LEU A 81 -14.84 -18.32 3.67
N PRO A 82 -15.19 -17.29 2.90
CA PRO A 82 -15.85 -17.47 1.61
C PRO A 82 -14.96 -18.27 0.66
N ALA A 83 -15.57 -18.98 -0.30
CA ALA A 83 -14.80 -19.72 -1.29
C ALA A 83 -13.89 -18.76 -2.09
N GLN A 84 -12.65 -19.15 -2.30
CA GLN A 84 -11.62 -18.35 -3.01
C GLN A 84 -12.11 -17.91 -4.39
N GLU A 85 -12.78 -18.81 -5.13
CA GLU A 85 -13.30 -18.52 -6.47
C GLU A 85 -14.38 -17.43 -6.45
N ASP A 86 -15.28 -17.45 -5.46
CA ASP A 86 -16.33 -16.44 -5.32
C ASP A 86 -15.74 -15.05 -5.05
N VAL A 87 -14.72 -14.99 -4.19
CA VAL A 87 -13.98 -13.75 -3.91
C VAL A 87 -13.30 -13.23 -5.19
N TYR A 88 -12.70 -14.12 -5.98
CA TYR A 88 -12.04 -13.75 -7.23
C TYR A 88 -13.04 -13.20 -8.26
N GLN A 89 -14.18 -13.88 -8.46
CA GLN A 89 -15.23 -13.43 -9.39
C GLN A 89 -15.81 -12.07 -8.98
N GLN A 90 -16.07 -11.88 -7.69
CA GLN A 90 -16.52 -10.60 -7.17
C GLN A 90 -15.47 -9.49 -7.38
N ALA A 91 -14.19 -9.80 -7.15
CA ALA A 91 -13.09 -8.87 -7.36
C ALA A 91 -12.92 -8.49 -8.85
N LEU A 92 -13.07 -9.42 -9.78
CA LEU A 92 -13.05 -9.15 -11.22
C LEU A 92 -14.17 -8.18 -11.66
N ALA A 93 -15.32 -8.24 -10.99
CA ALA A 93 -16.45 -7.37 -11.28
C ALA A 93 -16.34 -5.98 -10.64
N SER A 94 -15.79 -5.89 -9.43
CA SER A 94 -15.81 -4.67 -8.62
C SER A 94 -14.52 -3.85 -8.67
N ARG A 95 -13.37 -4.47 -8.97
CA ARG A 95 -12.07 -3.81 -8.89
C ARG A 95 -11.85 -2.77 -10.00
N PRO A 96 -11.57 -1.49 -9.64
CA PRO A 96 -11.36 -0.42 -10.62
C PRO A 96 -10.17 -0.67 -11.54
N GLU A 97 -9.13 -1.38 -11.10
CA GLU A 97 -7.94 -1.69 -11.89
C GLU A 97 -8.26 -2.58 -13.11
N ILE A 98 -9.21 -3.51 -12.93
CA ILE A 98 -9.68 -4.38 -14.02
C ILE A 98 -10.53 -3.59 -15.00
N GLN A 99 -11.41 -2.69 -14.50
CA GLN A 99 -12.21 -1.82 -15.34
C GLN A 99 -11.33 -0.83 -16.13
N SER A 100 -10.34 -0.24 -15.48
CA SER A 100 -9.35 0.65 -16.13
C SER A 100 -8.60 -0.07 -17.25
N SER A 101 -8.22 -1.34 -17.05
CA SER A 101 -7.54 -2.12 -18.08
C SER A 101 -8.46 -2.44 -19.27
N LYS A 102 -9.75 -2.72 -19.03
CA LYS A 102 -10.74 -2.90 -20.09
C LYS A 102 -10.92 -1.62 -20.92
N LEU A 103 -11.01 -0.46 -20.26
CA LEU A 103 -11.09 0.84 -20.92
C LEU A 103 -9.81 1.17 -21.71
N SER A 104 -8.64 0.78 -21.20
CA SER A 104 -7.36 0.92 -21.91
C SER A 104 -7.33 0.12 -23.22
N ILE A 105 -7.92 -1.08 -23.23
CA ILE A 105 -8.07 -1.89 -24.44
C ILE A 105 -8.99 -1.19 -25.46
N GLU A 106 -10.12 -0.65 -25.00
CA GLU A 106 -11.03 0.11 -25.87
C GLU A 106 -10.35 1.35 -26.45
N ASN A 107 -9.60 2.08 -25.64
CA ASN A 107 -8.82 3.23 -26.06
C ASN A 107 -7.78 2.83 -27.13
N SER A 108 -7.00 1.79 -26.88
CA SER A 108 -6.01 1.28 -27.84
C SER A 108 -6.66 0.80 -29.16
N LYS A 109 -7.91 0.31 -29.10
CA LYS A 109 -8.68 -0.03 -30.30
C LYS A 109 -9.09 1.24 -31.09
N LEU A 110 -9.45 2.32 -30.41
CA LEU A 110 -9.71 3.61 -31.04
C LEU A 110 -8.45 4.21 -31.64
N ASP A 111 -7.29 4.04 -31.00
CA ASP A 111 -6.00 4.50 -31.51
C ASP A 111 -5.65 3.89 -32.88
N ILE A 112 -6.06 2.63 -33.11
CA ILE A 112 -5.93 2.03 -34.45
C ILE A 112 -6.77 2.82 -35.51
N SER A 113 -7.95 3.28 -35.13
CA SER A 113 -8.81 4.07 -35.98
C SER A 113 -8.22 5.46 -36.23
N VAL A 114 -7.67 6.08 -35.18
CA VAL A 114 -6.94 7.36 -35.31
C VAL A 114 -5.71 7.21 -36.23
N ALA A 115 -4.91 6.14 -36.04
CA ALA A 115 -3.78 5.89 -36.90
C ALA A 115 -4.19 5.67 -38.41
N LYS A 116 -5.33 5.01 -38.64
CA LYS A 116 -5.88 4.85 -40.00
C LYS A 116 -6.35 6.17 -40.60
N ALA A 117 -6.82 7.13 -39.78
CA ALA A 117 -7.22 8.45 -40.24
C ALA A 117 -6.07 9.25 -40.89
N GLY A 118 -4.81 8.89 -40.58
CA GLY A 118 -3.64 9.45 -41.23
C GLY A 118 -3.58 9.21 -42.78
N TYR A 119 -4.35 8.27 -43.29
CA TYR A 119 -4.51 8.09 -44.78
C TYR A 119 -5.55 9.02 -45.39
N LEU A 120 -6.36 9.70 -44.57
CA LEU A 120 -7.41 10.57 -45.06
C LEU A 120 -6.90 12.00 -45.27
N PRO A 121 -7.56 12.79 -46.13
CA PRO A 121 -7.27 14.22 -46.27
C PRO A 121 -7.53 14.95 -44.93
N THR A 122 -6.64 15.88 -44.62
CA THR A 122 -6.84 16.79 -43.48
C THR A 122 -7.35 18.13 -44.00
N ILE A 123 -8.47 18.59 -43.47
CA ILE A 123 -9.08 19.90 -43.81
C ILE A 123 -8.93 20.80 -42.58
N SER A 124 -8.28 21.95 -42.77
CA SER A 124 -8.15 22.96 -41.71
C SER A 124 -8.68 24.31 -42.20
N LEU A 125 -9.49 24.93 -41.36
CA LEU A 125 -9.99 26.30 -41.48
C LEU A 125 -9.25 27.21 -40.53
N SER A 126 -8.61 28.25 -41.02
CA SER A 126 -7.95 29.27 -40.22
C SER A 126 -8.60 30.63 -40.42
N ALA A 127 -8.77 31.39 -39.36
CA ALA A 127 -9.16 32.77 -39.40
C ALA A 127 -8.17 33.58 -38.57
N SER A 128 -7.63 34.63 -39.12
CA SER A 128 -6.74 35.53 -38.42
C SER A 128 -7.14 36.98 -38.63
N THR A 129 -6.97 37.74 -37.61
CA THR A 129 -7.15 39.18 -37.63
C THR A 129 -5.96 39.82 -36.95
N GLY A 130 -5.45 40.89 -37.50
CA GLY A 130 -4.29 41.56 -36.94
C GLY A 130 -3.97 42.86 -37.60
N SER A 131 -3.13 43.66 -36.99
CA SER A 131 -2.52 44.84 -37.58
C SER A 131 -1.02 44.78 -37.37
N MET A 132 -0.28 45.18 -38.37
CA MET A 132 1.19 45.22 -38.33
C MET A 132 1.60 46.67 -38.24
N THR A 133 2.47 46.99 -37.27
CA THR A 133 3.13 48.29 -37.15
C THR A 133 4.62 48.16 -37.34
N ASN A 134 5.23 49.11 -38.01
CA ASN A 134 6.66 49.13 -38.26
C ASN A 134 7.26 50.48 -37.83
N SER A 135 8.34 50.46 -37.07
CA SER A 135 9.04 51.66 -36.60
C SER A 135 9.74 52.44 -37.71
N ALA A 136 10.03 51.80 -38.85
CA ALA A 136 10.60 52.45 -40.05
C ALA A 136 9.59 53.18 -40.93
N SER A 137 8.32 53.21 -40.58
CA SER A 137 7.25 53.86 -41.34
C SER A 137 7.10 55.33 -40.88
N ASP A 138 6.98 56.24 -41.81
CA ASP A 138 6.72 57.67 -41.60
C ASP A 138 5.31 57.95 -41.03
N ASN A 139 4.44 56.94 -41.02
CA ASN A 139 3.08 57.07 -40.45
C ASN A 139 3.09 56.83 -38.95
N SER A 140 2.26 57.67 -38.24
CA SER A 140 2.09 57.48 -36.80
C SER A 140 1.50 56.11 -36.50
N TRP A 141 1.83 55.56 -35.31
CA TRP A 141 1.35 54.24 -34.83
C TRP A 141 -0.18 54.09 -34.97
N SER A 142 -0.96 55.11 -34.63
CA SER A 142 -2.44 55.12 -34.76
C SER A 142 -2.89 54.93 -36.19
N LYS A 143 -2.24 55.57 -37.16
CA LYS A 143 -2.54 55.42 -38.60
C LYS A 143 -2.19 54.01 -39.05
N GLN A 144 -1.04 53.50 -38.63
CA GLN A 144 -0.58 52.14 -38.99
C GLN A 144 -1.61 51.09 -38.47
N MET A 145 -2.07 51.22 -37.20
CA MET A 145 -3.08 50.35 -36.61
C MET A 145 -4.39 50.38 -37.39
N LYS A 146 -4.85 51.55 -37.77
CA LYS A 146 -6.12 51.75 -38.47
C LYS A 146 -6.08 51.22 -39.91
N TYR A 147 -5.01 51.49 -40.62
CA TYR A 147 -4.87 51.12 -42.05
C TYR A 147 -4.16 49.79 -42.26
N GLY A 148 -3.39 49.32 -41.29
CA GLY A 148 -2.73 48.01 -41.29
C GLY A 148 -3.59 46.86 -40.87
N TRP A 149 -4.86 47.09 -40.56
CA TRP A 149 -5.81 46.04 -40.13
C TRP A 149 -6.05 45.06 -41.28
N ASN A 150 -5.73 43.77 -41.05
CA ASN A 150 -5.93 42.71 -42.02
C ASN A 150 -6.75 41.58 -41.43
N ASN A 151 -7.74 41.10 -42.15
CA ASN A 151 -8.52 39.93 -41.84
C ASN A 151 -8.26 38.87 -42.92
N MET A 152 -7.87 37.68 -42.48
CA MET A 152 -7.61 36.56 -43.36
C MET A 152 -8.43 35.35 -42.96
N ILE A 153 -9.09 34.72 -43.95
CA ILE A 153 -9.74 33.44 -43.79
C ILE A 153 -9.08 32.50 -44.81
N GLY A 154 -8.53 31.38 -44.30
CA GLY A 154 -7.85 30.38 -45.12
C GLY A 154 -8.46 29.00 -44.91
N LEU A 155 -8.73 28.30 -46.02
CA LEU A 155 -9.05 26.88 -46.07
C LEU A 155 -7.86 26.11 -46.62
N ASN A 156 -7.31 25.18 -45.86
CA ASN A 156 -6.21 24.35 -46.30
C ASN A 156 -6.64 22.88 -46.33
N ILE A 157 -6.44 22.22 -47.46
CA ILE A 157 -6.73 20.79 -47.65
C ILE A 157 -5.39 20.10 -47.98
N ASN A 158 -5.00 19.19 -47.07
CA ASN A 158 -3.77 18.42 -47.26
C ASN A 158 -4.11 16.93 -47.52
N ILE A 159 -3.73 16.43 -48.68
CA ILE A 159 -3.96 15.05 -49.12
C ILE A 159 -2.61 14.32 -49.15
N PRO A 160 -2.34 13.35 -48.24
CA PRO A 160 -1.10 12.60 -48.26
C PRO A 160 -1.11 11.56 -49.42
N ILE A 161 -0.34 11.80 -50.46
CA ILE A 161 -0.21 10.87 -51.59
C ILE A 161 0.90 9.85 -51.31
N PHE A 162 1.99 10.30 -50.74
CA PHE A 162 3.15 9.45 -50.39
C PHE A 162 3.73 9.92 -49.06
N ASP A 163 3.77 9.01 -48.08
CA ASP A 163 4.18 9.27 -46.70
C ASP A 163 5.38 8.42 -46.25
N ASN A 164 6.12 7.85 -47.18
CA ASN A 164 7.26 6.96 -46.89
C ASN A 164 6.91 5.86 -45.86
N ARG A 165 5.70 5.28 -45.93
CA ARG A 165 5.15 4.24 -45.05
C ARG A 165 4.91 4.68 -43.60
N GLN A 166 4.94 5.96 -43.26
CA GLN A 166 4.72 6.45 -41.90
C GLN A 166 3.35 6.00 -41.37
N ASN A 167 2.27 6.21 -42.13
CA ASN A 167 0.93 5.81 -41.74
C ASN A 167 0.79 4.28 -41.59
N LYS A 168 1.41 3.51 -42.48
CA LYS A 168 1.43 2.05 -42.37
C LYS A 168 2.09 1.60 -41.06
N SER A 169 3.25 2.18 -40.76
CA SER A 169 3.99 1.89 -39.52
C SER A 169 3.22 2.33 -38.29
N ALA A 170 2.54 3.49 -38.32
CA ALA A 170 1.68 3.98 -37.25
C ALA A 170 0.53 3.01 -36.95
N VAL A 171 -0.16 2.52 -37.98
CA VAL A 171 -1.23 1.52 -37.82
C VAL A 171 -0.72 0.20 -37.23
N GLN A 172 0.46 -0.26 -37.71
CA GLN A 172 1.06 -1.49 -37.15
C GLN A 172 1.45 -1.31 -35.68
N LYS A 173 2.04 -0.17 -35.33
CA LYS A 173 2.39 0.17 -33.94
C LYS A 173 1.15 0.23 -33.06
N ALA A 174 0.05 0.85 -33.51
CA ALA A 174 -1.20 0.90 -32.79
C ALA A 174 -1.81 -0.50 -32.57
N ARG A 175 -1.69 -1.42 -33.55
CA ARG A 175 -2.12 -2.81 -33.39
C ARG A 175 -1.29 -3.54 -32.33
N LEU A 176 0.03 -3.42 -32.36
CA LEU A 176 0.90 -4.02 -31.35
C LEU A 176 0.61 -3.46 -29.95
N GLN A 177 0.28 -2.17 -29.86
CA GLN A 177 -0.14 -1.56 -28.58
C GLN A 177 -1.47 -2.13 -28.08
N TYR A 178 -2.43 -2.37 -28.96
CA TYR A 178 -3.67 -3.06 -28.62
C TYR A 178 -3.42 -4.49 -28.12
N ASP A 179 -2.57 -5.26 -28.80
CA ASP A 179 -2.20 -6.61 -28.37
C ASP A 179 -1.48 -6.59 -27.01
N SER A 180 -0.60 -5.61 -26.78
CA SER A 180 0.03 -5.38 -25.49
C SER A 180 -1.00 -5.11 -24.39
N SER A 181 -2.00 -4.26 -24.64
CA SER A 181 -3.05 -3.95 -23.67
C SER A 181 -3.91 -5.17 -23.31
N LEU A 182 -4.12 -6.11 -24.24
CA LEU A 182 -4.78 -7.39 -23.96
C LEU A 182 -3.96 -8.27 -23.01
N LEU A 183 -2.65 -8.36 -23.27
CA LEU A 183 -1.73 -9.12 -22.39
C LEU A 183 -1.62 -8.49 -21.00
N ASP A 184 -1.63 -7.17 -20.90
CA ASP A 184 -1.62 -6.44 -19.63
C ASP A 184 -2.86 -6.74 -18.79
N LEU A 185 -4.04 -6.83 -19.40
CA LEU A 185 -5.25 -7.28 -18.69
C LEU A 185 -5.10 -8.70 -18.15
N ILE A 186 -4.61 -9.62 -18.98
CA ILE A 186 -4.39 -11.01 -18.56
C ILE A 186 -3.40 -11.09 -17.40
N ASN A 187 -2.33 -10.32 -17.45
CA ASN A 187 -1.33 -10.28 -16.38
C ASN A 187 -1.91 -9.71 -15.09
N LYS A 188 -2.71 -8.65 -15.15
CA LYS A 188 -3.40 -8.09 -13.99
C LYS A 188 -4.40 -9.07 -13.37
N GLN A 189 -5.13 -9.83 -14.21
CA GLN A 189 -6.03 -10.87 -13.71
C GLN A 189 -5.28 -11.98 -12.98
N LYS A 190 -4.13 -12.42 -13.52
CA LYS A 190 -3.26 -13.42 -12.86
C LYS A 190 -2.68 -12.89 -11.54
N GLU A 191 -2.25 -11.64 -11.52
CA GLU A 191 -1.75 -10.99 -10.30
C GLU A 191 -2.85 -10.88 -9.23
N LEU A 192 -4.04 -10.48 -9.63
CA LEU A 192 -5.21 -10.42 -8.75
C LEU A 192 -5.53 -11.81 -8.17
N TYR A 193 -5.55 -12.85 -9.00
CA TYR A 193 -5.77 -14.23 -8.54
C TYR A 193 -4.72 -14.65 -7.52
N LYS A 194 -3.44 -14.44 -7.84
CA LYS A 194 -2.32 -14.75 -6.92
C LYS A 194 -2.45 -14.01 -5.58
N ASN A 195 -2.81 -12.74 -5.62
CA ASN A 195 -2.95 -11.94 -4.40
C ASN A 195 -4.13 -12.44 -3.54
N ILE A 196 -5.26 -12.80 -4.16
CA ILE A 196 -6.41 -13.36 -3.45
C ILE A 196 -6.05 -14.72 -2.84
N GLU A 197 -5.37 -15.59 -3.59
CA GLU A 197 -4.91 -16.88 -3.10
C GLU A 197 -3.97 -16.74 -1.89
N SER A 198 -3.00 -15.83 -1.98
CA SER A 198 -2.09 -15.55 -0.87
C SER A 198 -2.83 -15.06 0.37
N LEU A 199 -3.72 -14.08 0.22
CA LEU A 199 -4.49 -13.53 1.33
C LEU A 199 -5.47 -14.56 1.93
N TRP A 200 -6.04 -15.42 1.10
CA TRP A 200 -6.90 -16.50 1.56
C TRP A 200 -6.14 -17.55 2.38
N LEU A 201 -4.93 -17.93 1.91
CA LEU A 201 -4.03 -18.81 2.65
C LEU A 201 -3.58 -18.18 3.97
N ASP A 202 -3.22 -16.88 3.95
CA ASP A 202 -2.82 -16.16 5.16
C ASP A 202 -3.96 -16.11 6.18
N ALA A 203 -5.19 -15.87 5.73
CA ALA A 203 -6.37 -15.88 6.60
C ALA A 203 -6.63 -17.27 7.19
N THR A 204 -6.53 -18.33 6.39
CA THR A 204 -6.68 -19.72 6.85
C THR A 204 -5.62 -20.07 7.89
N ASN A 205 -4.36 -19.75 7.59
CA ASN A 205 -3.24 -19.98 8.52
C ASN A 205 -3.43 -19.21 9.83
N ALA A 206 -3.92 -17.97 9.75
CA ALA A 206 -4.19 -17.16 10.94
C ALA A 206 -5.29 -17.77 11.82
N GLN A 207 -6.35 -18.31 11.22
CA GLN A 207 -7.40 -19.03 11.95
C GLN A 207 -6.85 -20.28 12.65
N GLU A 208 -6.04 -21.08 11.96
CA GLU A 208 -5.41 -22.26 12.57
C GLU A 208 -4.46 -21.89 13.71
N GLN A 209 -3.67 -20.83 13.53
CA GLN A 209 -2.77 -20.32 14.56
C GLN A 209 -3.53 -19.80 15.78
N TYR A 210 -4.66 -19.11 15.56
CA TYR A 210 -5.53 -18.65 16.64
C TYR A 210 -6.08 -19.82 17.45
N ALA A 211 -6.65 -20.84 16.81
CA ALA A 211 -7.18 -22.02 17.46
C ALA A 211 -6.09 -22.79 18.27
N ALA A 212 -4.88 -22.89 17.70
CA ALA A 212 -3.75 -23.50 18.36
C ALA A 212 -3.29 -22.66 19.58
N ALA A 213 -3.26 -21.32 19.46
CA ALA A 213 -2.89 -20.42 20.53
C ALA A 213 -3.91 -20.45 21.68
N GLU A 214 -5.20 -20.50 21.38
CA GLU A 214 -6.28 -20.65 22.38
C GLU A 214 -6.10 -21.96 23.18
N SER A 215 -5.89 -23.07 22.48
CA SER A 215 -5.64 -24.37 23.11
C SER A 215 -4.39 -24.34 24.00
N LYS A 216 -3.30 -23.71 23.49
CA LYS A 216 -2.06 -23.52 24.26
C LYS A 216 -2.28 -22.67 25.50
N LEU A 217 -3.02 -21.57 25.37
CA LEU A 217 -3.34 -20.68 26.51
C LEU A 217 -4.08 -21.44 27.60
N LYS A 218 -5.14 -22.18 27.24
CA LYS A 218 -5.92 -23.01 28.17
C LYS A 218 -5.04 -24.04 28.92
N SER A 219 -4.16 -24.71 28.17
CA SER A 219 -3.24 -25.71 28.75
C SER A 219 -2.20 -25.05 29.66
N SER A 220 -1.68 -23.88 29.29
CA SER A 220 -0.71 -23.13 30.08
C SER A 220 -1.35 -22.57 31.35
N GLN A 221 -2.59 -22.11 31.30
CA GLN A 221 -3.34 -21.66 32.48
C GLN A 221 -3.54 -22.79 33.48
N ALA A 222 -4.01 -23.96 33.00
CA ALA A 222 -4.19 -25.13 33.86
C ALA A 222 -2.86 -25.58 34.49
N SER A 223 -1.75 -25.56 33.73
CA SER A 223 -0.41 -25.86 34.25
C SER A 223 0.05 -24.85 35.30
N TYR A 224 -0.18 -23.56 35.04
CA TYR A 224 0.16 -22.48 35.98
C TYR A 224 -0.62 -22.61 37.29
N GLU A 225 -1.91 -22.86 37.24
CA GLU A 225 -2.76 -23.06 38.43
C GLU A 225 -2.22 -24.23 39.26
N MET A 226 -1.94 -25.36 38.61
CA MET A 226 -1.42 -26.54 39.28
C MET A 226 -0.05 -26.31 39.96
N VAL A 227 0.89 -25.66 39.24
CA VAL A 227 2.22 -25.33 39.78
C VAL A 227 2.11 -24.28 40.89
N SER A 228 1.20 -23.31 40.76
CA SER A 228 0.93 -22.28 41.78
C SER A 228 0.39 -22.91 43.08
N GLU A 229 -0.55 -23.85 42.98
CA GLU A 229 -1.04 -24.61 44.11
C GLU A 229 0.05 -25.45 44.79
N GLN A 230 0.86 -26.18 43.99
CA GLN A 230 2.00 -26.94 44.55
C GLN A 230 3.00 -26.03 45.25
N PHE A 231 3.25 -24.84 44.71
CA PHE A 231 4.14 -23.87 45.31
C PHE A 231 3.57 -23.34 46.65
N ASN A 232 2.27 -23.01 46.68
CA ASN A 232 1.60 -22.53 47.91
C ASN A 232 1.54 -23.61 49.01
N LEU A 233 1.43 -24.87 48.62
CA LEU A 233 1.46 -26.01 49.51
C LEU A 233 2.88 -26.43 49.93
N SER A 234 3.92 -25.71 49.50
CA SER A 234 5.33 -26.02 49.76
C SER A 234 5.77 -27.42 49.31
N LEU A 235 5.05 -28.06 48.37
CA LEU A 235 5.34 -29.41 47.89
C LEU A 235 6.49 -29.45 46.86
N ILE A 236 6.89 -28.30 46.35
CA ILE A 236 8.02 -28.21 45.37
C ILE A 236 9.39 -28.41 46.04
N HIS A 237 9.46 -28.24 47.37
CA HIS A 237 10.70 -28.35 48.11
C HIS A 237 10.98 -29.76 48.71
N ILE A 238 10.05 -30.67 48.55
CA ILE A 238 10.18 -32.05 49.03
C ILE A 238 10.51 -33.00 47.86
#